data_dab1a354f1a770538c512d07008771c5
#
_entry.id   dab1a354f1a770538c512d07008771c5
#
_cell.length_a   1.000
_cell.length_b   1.000
_cell.length_c   1.000
_cell.angle_alpha   90.00
_cell.angle_beta   90.00
_cell.angle_gamma   90.00
#
_symmetry.space_group_name_H-M   'P 1'
#
loop_
_entity.id
_entity.type
_entity.pdbx_description
1 polymer ?
#
loop_
_entity_poly.entity_id
_entity_poly.type
_entity_poly.pdbx_seq_one_letter_code
_entity_poly.pdbx_strand_id
1 'polypeptide(L)'
;MKYKKYLIKISQQIKNYKTTIKVDSDKSISIRSFLISSISHDVSKISNALDSEDVQSTIDCLKKLGVKIKRTGSRSYDIYGKGLGSLIATKNASLNFGNSGTLARLLIGILSTTPNIRIKMQGDHSLNKRSMEKLIKCMSEFGAEFLPKKKFKFPLTIVSSEMPVAIKYKAGVSAQLKSAVMLSALNSFGNTKIYEEQLSRDHTENMLMQSPSIIKIKNKKNERIIKIFGKKYLEPLKINVPGDPSSAAFFTALTILNKKSNLIIKDVCLNPKRIGFYKILKAHGAKINFKKLKKN
;
A
#
# COMPACT_ATOMS: atom_id res chain seq x y z
N MET A 1 -13.24 -4.61 21.79
CA MET A 1 -12.95 -6.01 21.37
C MET A 1 -12.21 -6.72 22.48
N LYS A 2 -12.79 -7.76 23.09
CA LYS A 2 -12.07 -8.61 24.05
C LYS A 2 -11.16 -9.56 23.26
N TYR A 3 -9.85 -9.41 23.39
CA TYR A 3 -8.92 -10.37 22.81
C TYR A 3 -9.13 -11.73 23.49
N LYS A 4 -9.56 -12.73 22.72
CA LYS A 4 -9.55 -14.11 23.20
C LYS A 4 -8.09 -14.54 23.34
N LYS A 5 -7.74 -15.04 24.52
CA LYS A 5 -6.42 -15.64 24.74
C LYS A 5 -6.42 -17.04 24.09
N TYR A 6 -5.47 -17.26 23.19
CA TYR A 6 -5.27 -18.55 22.55
C TYR A 6 -3.97 -19.17 23.06
N LEU A 7 -3.95 -20.48 23.24
CA LEU A 7 -2.77 -21.27 23.53
C LEU A 7 -2.44 -22.09 22.28
N ILE A 8 -1.21 -21.97 21.79
CA ILE A 8 -0.68 -22.83 20.76
C ILE A 8 0.40 -23.71 21.40
N LYS A 9 0.17 -25.02 21.42
CA LYS A 9 1.14 -26.01 21.87
C LYS A 9 1.79 -26.68 20.67
N ILE A 10 3.11 -26.57 20.55
CA ILE A 10 3.91 -27.25 19.52
C ILE A 10 4.73 -28.31 20.24
N SER A 11 4.51 -29.58 19.95
CA SER A 11 5.09 -30.70 20.69
C SER A 11 5.99 -31.63 19.90
N GLN A 12 6.08 -31.46 18.57
CA GLN A 12 6.89 -32.33 17.71
C GLN A 12 7.61 -31.55 16.62
N GLN A 13 8.78 -32.03 16.23
CA GLN A 13 9.46 -31.55 15.04
C GLN A 13 8.71 -31.99 13.78
N ILE A 14 8.68 -31.11 12.80
CA ILE A 14 8.16 -31.42 11.47
C ILE A 14 9.13 -32.39 10.80
N LYS A 15 8.60 -33.55 10.35
CA LYS A 15 9.37 -34.50 9.51
C LYS A 15 9.69 -33.85 8.18
N ASN A 16 10.67 -34.42 7.45
CA ASN A 16 10.97 -34.00 6.08
C ASN A 16 9.73 -34.05 5.19
N TYR A 17 9.63 -33.10 4.29
CA TYR A 17 8.47 -32.95 3.38
C TYR A 17 8.89 -32.53 1.97
N LYS A 18 8.03 -32.90 1.04
CA LYS A 18 8.08 -32.39 -0.35
C LYS A 18 6.68 -31.90 -0.70
N THR A 19 6.51 -30.60 -0.81
CA THR A 19 5.16 -30.02 -1.00
C THR A 19 5.17 -28.75 -1.82
N THR A 20 3.97 -28.39 -2.29
CA THR A 20 3.71 -27.14 -3.00
C THR A 20 2.63 -26.36 -2.25
N ILE A 21 2.88 -25.10 -1.97
CA ILE A 21 1.94 -24.23 -1.27
C ILE A 21 1.70 -22.94 -2.04
N LYS A 22 0.63 -22.26 -1.69
CA LYS A 22 0.42 -20.83 -1.93
C LYS A 22 0.35 -20.14 -0.57
N VAL A 23 0.96 -18.97 -0.47
CA VAL A 23 0.85 -18.12 0.71
C VAL A 23 -0.23 -17.07 0.52
N ASP A 24 -0.67 -16.46 1.60
CA ASP A 24 -1.63 -15.37 1.55
C ASP A 24 -1.11 -14.20 0.72
N SER A 25 -2.05 -13.47 0.15
CA SER A 25 -1.81 -12.38 -0.78
C SER A 25 -1.07 -11.21 -0.10
N ASP A 26 -0.30 -10.45 -0.88
CA ASP A 26 0.47 -9.31 -0.37
C ASP A 26 -0.46 -8.22 0.16
N LYS A 27 -0.33 -7.92 1.47
CA LYS A 27 -1.11 -6.91 2.18
C LYS A 27 -0.91 -5.52 1.58
N SER A 28 0.33 -5.16 1.30
CA SER A 28 0.68 -3.83 0.80
C SER A 28 0.16 -3.59 -0.62
N ILE A 29 0.14 -4.63 -1.45
CA ILE A 29 -0.45 -4.58 -2.80
C ILE A 29 -1.97 -4.51 -2.68
N SER A 30 -2.60 -5.36 -1.87
CA SER A 30 -4.06 -5.34 -1.66
C SER A 30 -4.57 -3.95 -1.25
N ILE A 31 -4.01 -3.34 -0.21
CA ILE A 31 -4.43 -2.01 0.24
C ILE A 31 -4.27 -0.95 -0.88
N ARG A 32 -3.13 -0.97 -1.58
CA ARG A 32 -2.89 -0.04 -2.69
C ARG A 32 -3.85 -0.20 -3.83
N SER A 33 -4.19 -1.44 -4.17
CA SER A 33 -5.15 -1.73 -5.24
C SER A 33 -6.49 -1.08 -4.95
N PHE A 34 -7.03 -1.21 -3.73
CA PHE A 34 -8.28 -0.57 -3.33
C PHE A 34 -8.18 0.95 -3.37
N LEU A 35 -7.08 1.53 -2.84
CA LEU A 35 -6.91 2.98 -2.78
C LEU A 35 -6.77 3.60 -4.17
N ILE A 36 -5.96 3.03 -5.05
CA ILE A 36 -5.78 3.55 -6.42
C ILE A 36 -7.06 3.37 -7.22
N SER A 37 -7.71 2.20 -7.12
CA SER A 37 -8.99 1.94 -7.79
C SER A 37 -10.10 2.88 -7.35
N SER A 38 -10.10 3.35 -6.09
CA SER A 38 -11.12 4.26 -5.58
C SER A 38 -11.09 5.65 -6.24
N ILE A 39 -9.92 6.06 -6.71
CA ILE A 39 -9.68 7.36 -7.36
C ILE A 39 -9.40 7.25 -8.85
N SER A 40 -9.46 6.04 -9.43
CA SER A 40 -9.42 5.85 -10.88
C SER A 40 -10.77 6.20 -11.51
N HIS A 41 -10.81 6.23 -12.83
CA HIS A 41 -12.07 6.26 -13.57
C HIS A 41 -12.59 4.83 -13.75
N ASP A 42 -13.88 4.69 -14.04
CA ASP A 42 -14.52 3.41 -14.34
C ASP A 42 -14.36 2.32 -13.27
N VAL A 43 -14.55 1.06 -13.69
CA VAL A 43 -14.57 -0.10 -12.79
C VAL A 43 -13.23 -0.83 -12.79
N SER A 44 -12.55 -0.78 -11.67
CA SER A 44 -11.35 -1.58 -11.44
C SER A 44 -11.71 -2.98 -10.95
N LYS A 45 -10.93 -3.98 -11.37
CA LYS A 45 -11.12 -5.39 -10.98
C LYS A 45 -9.92 -5.88 -10.19
N ILE A 46 -10.15 -6.26 -8.94
CA ILE A 46 -9.14 -6.83 -8.05
C ILE A 46 -9.49 -8.28 -7.79
N SER A 47 -8.58 -9.20 -8.04
CA SER A 47 -8.69 -10.61 -7.68
C SER A 47 -7.61 -10.99 -6.67
N ASN A 48 -7.90 -12.02 -5.88
CA ASN A 48 -7.01 -12.54 -4.85
C ASN A 48 -6.53 -11.48 -3.83
N ALA A 49 -7.39 -10.53 -3.45
CA ALA A 49 -7.08 -9.59 -2.38
C ALA A 49 -6.87 -10.30 -1.05
N LEU A 50 -5.99 -9.78 -0.19
CA LEU A 50 -5.80 -10.36 1.14
C LEU A 50 -7.07 -10.21 1.97
N ASP A 51 -7.48 -11.28 2.64
CA ASP A 51 -8.53 -11.25 3.65
C ASP A 51 -7.89 -10.97 5.01
N SER A 52 -7.94 -9.71 5.43
CA SER A 52 -7.35 -9.24 6.69
C SER A 52 -8.05 -7.99 7.21
N GLU A 53 -7.92 -7.73 8.52
CA GLU A 53 -8.46 -6.53 9.17
C GLU A 53 -7.97 -5.23 8.51
N ASP A 54 -6.71 -5.18 8.06
CA ASP A 54 -6.15 -4.01 7.38
C ASP A 54 -6.88 -3.72 6.05
N VAL A 55 -7.19 -4.77 5.28
CA VAL A 55 -7.92 -4.62 4.01
C VAL A 55 -9.39 -4.31 4.27
N GLN A 56 -10.00 -4.93 5.28
CA GLN A 56 -11.38 -4.62 5.67
C GLN A 56 -11.50 -3.15 6.13
N SER A 57 -10.56 -2.67 6.97
CA SER A 57 -10.51 -1.25 7.35
C SER A 57 -10.36 -0.33 6.14
N THR A 58 -9.64 -0.76 5.09
CA THR A 58 -9.51 -0.01 3.84
C THR A 58 -10.85 0.08 3.11
N ILE A 59 -11.55 -1.04 2.96
CA ILE A 59 -12.88 -1.11 2.35
C ILE A 59 -13.88 -0.21 3.10
N ASP A 60 -13.89 -0.30 4.43
CA ASP A 60 -14.82 0.47 5.27
C ASP A 60 -14.56 1.98 5.18
N CYS A 61 -13.29 2.40 5.19
CA CYS A 61 -12.92 3.80 4.99
C CYS A 61 -13.36 4.30 3.61
N LEU A 62 -13.13 3.54 2.55
CA LEU A 62 -13.50 3.92 1.18
C LEU A 62 -15.02 3.99 0.99
N LYS A 63 -15.78 3.06 1.57
CA LYS A 63 -17.26 3.12 1.56
C LYS A 63 -17.78 4.38 2.25
N LYS A 64 -17.19 4.77 3.40
CA LYS A 64 -17.51 6.02 4.09
C LYS A 64 -17.19 7.27 3.27
N LEU A 65 -16.24 7.16 2.33
CA LEU A 65 -15.89 8.22 1.38
C LEU A 65 -16.68 8.14 0.07
N GLY A 66 -17.75 7.36 0.05
CA GLY A 66 -18.69 7.27 -1.07
C GLY A 66 -18.29 6.34 -2.20
N VAL A 67 -17.29 5.48 -2.00
CA VAL A 67 -16.87 4.51 -3.01
C VAL A 67 -17.77 3.27 -3.00
N LYS A 68 -18.36 2.93 -4.14
CA LYS A 68 -19.10 1.67 -4.31
C LYS A 68 -18.10 0.54 -4.54
N ILE A 69 -18.13 -0.48 -3.67
CA ILE A 69 -17.28 -1.67 -3.74
C ILE A 69 -18.20 -2.89 -3.71
N LYS A 70 -18.16 -3.71 -4.78
CA LYS A 70 -18.91 -4.95 -4.91
C LYS A 70 -17.97 -6.14 -4.76
N ARG A 71 -18.26 -7.04 -3.85
CA ARG A 71 -17.57 -8.33 -3.76
C ARG A 71 -18.13 -9.26 -4.82
N THR A 72 -17.26 -9.77 -5.70
CA THR A 72 -17.65 -10.64 -6.83
C THR A 72 -17.21 -12.10 -6.65
N GLY A 73 -16.45 -12.38 -5.57
CA GLY A 73 -15.98 -13.71 -5.19
C GLY A 73 -15.36 -13.70 -3.81
N SER A 74 -14.77 -14.81 -3.36
CA SER A 74 -14.21 -14.92 -2.01
C SER A 74 -13.14 -13.86 -1.72
N ARG A 75 -12.30 -13.54 -2.68
CA ARG A 75 -11.21 -12.55 -2.62
C ARG A 75 -11.21 -11.63 -3.84
N SER A 76 -12.36 -11.46 -4.50
CA SER A 76 -12.49 -10.68 -5.74
C SER A 76 -13.48 -9.54 -5.55
N TYR A 77 -13.15 -8.39 -6.15
CA TYR A 77 -13.89 -7.14 -5.96
C TYR A 77 -13.93 -6.32 -7.24
N ASP A 78 -15.09 -5.75 -7.53
CA ASP A 78 -15.26 -4.64 -8.48
C ASP A 78 -15.35 -3.34 -7.69
N ILE A 79 -14.47 -2.38 -8.03
CA ILE A 79 -14.40 -1.09 -7.37
C ILE A 79 -14.77 -0.03 -8.39
N TYR A 80 -15.87 0.67 -8.12
CA TYR A 80 -16.36 1.76 -8.96
C TYR A 80 -15.60 3.03 -8.58
N GLY A 81 -14.58 3.33 -9.36
CA GLY A 81 -13.73 4.50 -9.15
C GLY A 81 -14.52 5.80 -9.29
N LYS A 82 -14.19 6.76 -8.46
CA LYS A 82 -14.88 8.07 -8.46
C LYS A 82 -14.14 9.14 -9.25
N GLY A 83 -12.93 8.83 -9.74
CA GLY A 83 -12.02 9.80 -10.34
C GLY A 83 -11.23 10.60 -9.28
N LEU A 84 -10.22 11.30 -9.77
CA LEU A 84 -9.34 12.14 -8.95
C LEU A 84 -10.14 13.28 -8.30
N GLY A 85 -9.95 13.47 -6.98
CA GLY A 85 -10.58 14.56 -6.24
C GLY A 85 -12.06 14.39 -5.97
N SER A 86 -12.68 13.23 -6.20
CA SER A 86 -14.12 13.01 -6.10
C SER A 86 -14.56 12.17 -4.90
N LEU A 87 -13.68 11.88 -3.96
CA LEU A 87 -14.07 11.28 -2.68
C LEU A 87 -14.82 12.31 -1.84
N ILE A 88 -15.85 11.88 -1.11
CA ILE A 88 -16.74 12.76 -0.36
C ILE A 88 -16.73 12.34 1.11
N ALA A 89 -16.47 13.30 2.00
CA ALA A 89 -16.65 13.12 3.43
C ALA A 89 -18.02 13.69 3.83
N THR A 90 -18.90 12.86 4.39
CA THR A 90 -20.15 13.36 4.97
C THR A 90 -19.88 14.14 6.24
N LYS A 91 -20.76 15.10 6.57
CA LYS A 91 -20.68 15.90 7.81
C LYS A 91 -20.62 14.95 9.02
N ASN A 92 -19.68 15.16 9.92
CA ASN A 92 -19.41 14.33 11.10
C ASN A 92 -18.88 12.91 10.83
N ALA A 93 -18.49 12.57 9.60
CA ALA A 93 -17.85 11.30 9.34
C ALA A 93 -16.49 11.20 10.06
N SER A 94 -16.13 9.99 10.46
CA SER A 94 -14.82 9.67 10.98
C SER A 94 -14.26 8.40 10.34
N LEU A 95 -12.96 8.40 10.10
CA LEU A 95 -12.25 7.24 9.58
C LEU A 95 -11.51 6.52 10.70
N ASN A 96 -11.70 5.21 10.74
CA ASN A 96 -10.94 4.33 11.63
C ASN A 96 -10.05 3.42 10.78
N PHE A 97 -8.74 3.59 10.91
CA PHE A 97 -7.75 2.85 10.15
C PHE A 97 -7.39 1.49 10.78
N GLY A 98 -7.99 1.13 11.92
CA GLY A 98 -7.59 -0.04 12.70
C GLY A 98 -6.10 0.05 13.06
N ASN A 99 -5.32 -1.01 12.80
CA ASN A 99 -3.85 -1.03 12.97
C ASN A 99 -3.11 -0.71 11.66
N SER A 100 -3.80 -0.36 10.58
CA SER A 100 -3.22 -0.25 9.25
C SER A 100 -2.45 1.04 9.03
N GLY A 101 -1.15 1.04 9.34
CA GLY A 101 -0.27 2.18 9.03
C GLY A 101 -0.09 2.43 7.52
N THR A 102 -0.32 1.43 6.67
CA THR A 102 -0.31 1.59 5.21
C THR A 102 -1.55 2.36 4.75
N LEU A 103 -2.73 1.90 5.15
CA LEU A 103 -4.00 2.60 4.87
C LEU A 103 -3.93 4.05 5.33
N ALA A 104 -3.58 4.28 6.60
CA ALA A 104 -3.54 5.62 7.18
C ALA A 104 -2.68 6.58 6.34
N ARG A 105 -1.44 6.20 6.02
CA ARG A 105 -0.52 7.10 5.30
C ARG A 105 -0.94 7.35 3.86
N LEU A 106 -1.38 6.33 3.15
CA LEU A 106 -1.73 6.45 1.75
C LEU A 106 -3.06 7.17 1.56
N LEU A 107 -4.06 6.87 2.38
CA LEU A 107 -5.36 7.54 2.29
C LEU A 107 -5.27 9.01 2.71
N ILE A 108 -4.45 9.34 3.72
CA ILE A 108 -4.16 10.73 4.06
C ILE A 108 -3.52 11.46 2.86
N GLY A 109 -2.62 10.80 2.13
CA GLY A 109 -2.09 11.37 0.89
C GLY A 109 -3.18 11.72 -0.12
N ILE A 110 -4.12 10.83 -0.37
CA ILE A 110 -5.26 11.08 -1.27
C ILE A 110 -6.14 12.23 -0.74
N LEU A 111 -6.51 12.17 0.53
CA LEU A 111 -7.43 13.13 1.13
C LEU A 111 -6.83 14.54 1.24
N SER A 112 -5.50 14.66 1.37
CA SER A 112 -4.82 15.97 1.46
C SER A 112 -5.09 16.88 0.25
N THR A 113 -5.33 16.30 -0.91
CA THR A 113 -5.56 17.01 -2.18
C THR A 113 -6.97 16.80 -2.75
N THR A 114 -7.83 16.05 -2.06
CA THR A 114 -9.23 15.90 -2.42
C THR A 114 -10.02 17.12 -1.91
N PRO A 115 -10.73 17.88 -2.75
CA PRO A 115 -11.43 19.09 -2.34
C PRO A 115 -12.46 18.83 -1.24
N ASN A 116 -12.73 19.84 -0.42
CA ASN A 116 -13.79 19.86 0.57
C ASN A 116 -13.76 18.72 1.61
N ILE A 117 -12.57 18.19 1.91
CA ILE A 117 -12.39 17.19 2.96
C ILE A 117 -12.10 17.87 4.29
N ARG A 118 -12.99 17.64 5.27
CA ARG A 118 -12.75 17.89 6.69
C ARG A 118 -13.22 16.66 7.46
N ILE A 119 -12.28 15.81 7.92
CA ILE A 119 -12.63 14.52 8.52
C ILE A 119 -11.72 14.13 9.67
N LYS A 120 -12.32 13.62 10.76
CA LYS A 120 -11.60 13.06 11.90
C LYS A 120 -11.06 11.67 11.55
N MET A 121 -9.82 11.43 11.95
CA MET A 121 -9.11 10.18 11.67
C MET A 121 -8.54 9.60 12.97
N GLN A 122 -8.63 8.29 13.10
CA GLN A 122 -8.09 7.55 14.23
C GLN A 122 -7.68 6.14 13.83
N GLY A 123 -6.89 5.50 14.64
CA GLY A 123 -6.58 4.07 14.56
C GLY A 123 -6.86 3.37 15.87
N ASP A 124 -6.37 2.15 15.99
CA ASP A 124 -6.34 1.44 17.27
C ASP A 124 -5.29 2.04 18.23
N HIS A 125 -5.19 1.48 19.43
CA HIS A 125 -4.23 1.92 20.43
C HIS A 125 -2.77 1.88 19.93
N SER A 126 -2.39 0.89 19.11
CA SER A 126 -1.04 0.76 18.55
C SER A 126 -0.77 1.83 17.48
N LEU A 127 -1.69 2.01 16.52
CA LEU A 127 -1.54 2.99 15.45
C LEU A 127 -1.56 4.42 16.01
N ASN A 128 -2.39 4.70 17.01
CA ASN A 128 -2.47 6.01 17.65
C ASN A 128 -1.18 6.44 18.35
N LYS A 129 -0.32 5.50 18.75
CA LYS A 129 1.00 5.81 19.34
C LYS A 129 2.06 6.17 18.29
N ARG A 130 1.87 5.80 17.03
CA ARG A 130 2.85 6.00 15.96
C ARG A 130 2.88 7.48 15.53
N SER A 131 4.08 8.03 15.37
CA SER A 131 4.23 9.39 14.83
C SER A 131 3.82 9.45 13.35
N MET A 132 3.05 10.47 13.01
CA MET A 132 2.67 10.86 11.65
C MET A 132 3.36 12.16 11.21
N GLU A 133 4.33 12.64 11.98
CA GLU A 133 4.97 13.94 11.77
C GLU A 133 5.53 14.13 10.36
N LYS A 134 6.34 13.17 9.87
CA LYS A 134 6.91 13.25 8.53
C LYS A 134 5.83 13.27 7.44
N LEU A 135 4.74 12.52 7.63
CA LEU A 135 3.62 12.53 6.70
C LEU A 135 2.89 13.87 6.72
N ILE A 136 2.57 14.38 7.91
CA ILE A 136 1.88 15.66 8.09
C ILE A 136 2.69 16.78 7.41
N LYS A 137 3.99 16.87 7.68
CA LYS A 137 4.87 17.84 7.04
C LYS A 137 4.82 17.77 5.52
N CYS A 138 4.94 16.56 4.95
CA CYS A 138 4.84 16.36 3.49
C CYS A 138 3.48 16.76 2.92
N MET A 139 2.38 16.45 3.61
CA MET A 139 1.03 16.77 3.13
C MET A 139 0.72 18.26 3.26
N SER A 140 1.31 18.93 4.26
CA SER A 140 1.19 20.39 4.39
C SER A 140 1.89 21.16 3.27
N GLU A 141 2.91 20.58 2.62
CA GLU A 141 3.50 21.15 1.39
C GLU A 141 2.50 21.18 0.21
N PHE A 142 1.51 20.29 0.20
CA PHE A 142 0.39 20.33 -0.76
C PHE A 142 -0.74 21.27 -0.32
N GLY A 143 -0.62 21.92 0.85
CA GLY A 143 -1.59 22.86 1.41
C GLY A 143 -2.62 22.24 2.36
N ALA A 144 -2.49 20.98 2.75
CA ALA A 144 -3.38 20.38 3.74
C ALA A 144 -3.05 20.81 5.17
N GLU A 145 -4.07 20.96 6.01
CA GLU A 145 -3.93 21.27 7.43
C GLU A 145 -4.33 20.08 8.32
N PHE A 146 -3.73 20.02 9.51
CA PHE A 146 -4.02 18.98 10.50
C PHE A 146 -4.33 19.59 11.86
N LEU A 147 -5.44 19.18 12.45
CA LEU A 147 -5.93 19.69 13.72
C LEU A 147 -5.95 18.60 14.79
N PRO A 148 -5.61 18.95 16.06
CA PRO A 148 -5.07 20.23 16.49
C PRO A 148 -3.65 20.47 15.96
N LYS A 149 -3.29 21.75 15.75
CA LYS A 149 -1.93 22.11 15.30
C LYS A 149 -0.86 21.56 16.25
N LYS A 150 0.33 21.22 15.72
CA LYS A 150 1.48 20.65 16.44
C LYS A 150 1.25 19.28 17.07
N LYS A 151 0.12 18.62 16.81
CA LYS A 151 -0.12 17.23 17.19
C LYS A 151 0.24 16.31 16.02
N PHE A 152 1.05 15.29 16.29
CA PHE A 152 1.57 14.36 15.27
C PHE A 152 1.16 12.89 15.50
N LYS A 153 0.13 12.68 16.29
CA LYS A 153 -0.42 11.34 16.60
C LYS A 153 -1.93 11.38 16.53
N PHE A 154 -2.55 10.29 16.11
CA PHE A 154 -4.00 10.16 16.11
C PHE A 154 -4.58 10.26 17.55
N PRO A 155 -5.86 10.70 17.69
CA PRO A 155 -6.75 11.15 16.65
C PRO A 155 -6.38 12.55 16.13
N LEU A 156 -6.60 12.77 14.83
CA LEU A 156 -6.36 14.03 14.12
C LEU A 156 -7.54 14.33 13.19
N THR A 157 -7.75 15.60 12.89
CA THR A 157 -8.65 16.00 11.80
C THR A 157 -7.80 16.55 10.66
N ILE A 158 -8.01 16.05 9.44
CA ILE A 158 -7.45 16.64 8.22
C ILE A 158 -8.44 17.65 7.65
N VAL A 159 -7.89 18.77 7.18
CA VAL A 159 -8.55 19.74 6.30
C VAL A 159 -7.75 19.74 5.01
N SER A 160 -8.39 19.37 3.90
CA SER A 160 -7.71 19.28 2.61
C SER A 160 -7.34 20.63 2.04
N SER A 161 -6.37 20.64 1.12
CA SER A 161 -6.07 21.81 0.30
C SER A 161 -7.19 22.06 -0.71
N GLU A 162 -7.60 23.30 -0.85
CA GLU A 162 -8.54 23.72 -1.91
C GLU A 162 -7.85 23.84 -3.26
N MET A 163 -6.58 24.25 -3.27
CA MET A 163 -5.77 24.38 -4.48
C MET A 163 -4.40 23.70 -4.30
N PRO A 164 -4.34 22.36 -4.35
CA PRO A 164 -3.07 21.65 -4.20
C PRO A 164 -2.16 21.87 -5.41
N VAL A 165 -0.92 22.26 -5.15
CA VAL A 165 0.11 22.48 -6.17
C VAL A 165 1.19 21.43 -6.11
N ALA A 166 1.87 21.21 -7.23
CA ALA A 166 2.95 20.24 -7.35
C ALA A 166 4.18 20.64 -6.52
N ILE A 167 4.83 19.66 -5.93
CA ILE A 167 6.02 19.84 -5.10
C ILE A 167 7.26 19.13 -5.68
N LYS A 168 8.43 19.47 -5.14
CA LYS A 168 9.66 18.69 -5.29
C LYS A 168 9.92 17.97 -3.98
N TYR A 169 9.96 16.64 -4.00
CA TYR A 169 10.11 15.83 -2.80
C TYR A 169 11.37 14.97 -2.86
N LYS A 170 12.26 15.10 -1.88
CA LYS A 170 13.41 14.21 -1.70
C LYS A 170 12.97 13.02 -0.84
N ALA A 171 12.87 11.85 -1.46
CA ALA A 171 12.40 10.65 -0.81
C ALA A 171 13.50 10.04 0.07
N GLY A 172 13.16 9.74 1.32
CA GLY A 172 13.96 8.87 2.16
C GLY A 172 13.61 7.39 1.94
N VAL A 173 14.01 6.54 2.88
CA VAL A 173 13.82 5.07 2.82
C VAL A 173 12.37 4.60 2.93
N SER A 174 11.42 5.51 3.23
CA SER A 174 10.03 5.15 3.47
C SER A 174 9.21 5.08 2.18
N ALA A 175 8.95 3.86 1.70
CA ALA A 175 8.04 3.62 0.58
C ALA A 175 6.60 4.12 0.83
N GLN A 176 6.16 4.21 2.09
CA GLN A 176 4.81 4.68 2.41
C GLN A 176 4.70 6.20 2.26
N LEU A 177 5.70 6.97 2.70
CA LEU A 177 5.73 8.42 2.51
C LEU A 177 5.83 8.76 1.02
N LYS A 178 6.73 8.10 0.29
CA LYS A 178 6.83 8.24 -1.16
C LYS A 178 5.48 7.96 -1.84
N SER A 179 4.81 6.87 -1.48
CA SER A 179 3.48 6.55 -2.01
C SER A 179 2.44 7.60 -1.69
N ALA A 180 2.43 8.15 -0.46
CA ALA A 180 1.51 9.22 -0.08
C ALA A 180 1.72 10.47 -0.95
N VAL A 181 2.97 10.90 -1.13
CA VAL A 181 3.32 12.03 -2.02
C VAL A 181 2.88 11.76 -3.47
N MET A 182 3.10 10.55 -3.98
CA MET A 182 2.65 10.19 -5.34
C MET A 182 1.13 10.28 -5.48
N LEU A 183 0.38 9.76 -4.52
CA LEU A 183 -1.09 9.78 -4.54
C LEU A 183 -1.65 11.19 -4.38
N SER A 184 -1.04 12.04 -3.54
CA SER A 184 -1.38 13.47 -3.46
C SER A 184 -1.13 14.18 -4.77
N ALA A 185 0.01 13.88 -5.42
CA ALA A 185 0.41 14.50 -6.67
C ALA A 185 -0.56 14.26 -7.82
N LEU A 186 -1.29 13.13 -7.80
CA LEU A 186 -2.28 12.82 -8.86
C LEU A 186 -3.37 13.88 -8.97
N ASN A 187 -3.78 14.48 -7.85
CA ASN A 187 -4.84 15.50 -7.84
C ASN A 187 -4.30 16.94 -7.68
N SER A 188 -2.99 17.15 -7.76
CA SER A 188 -2.36 18.47 -7.67
C SER A 188 -2.23 19.13 -9.05
N PHE A 189 -2.22 20.47 -9.08
CA PHE A 189 -1.88 21.20 -10.29
C PHE A 189 -0.38 21.13 -10.55
N GLY A 190 0.00 20.87 -11.82
CA GLY A 190 1.39 20.80 -12.25
C GLY A 190 2.02 19.40 -12.14
N ASN A 191 3.33 19.34 -12.01
CA ASN A 191 4.11 18.11 -12.08
C ASN A 191 4.99 17.93 -10.84
N THR A 192 4.62 17.04 -9.96
CA THR A 192 5.45 16.67 -8.80
C THR A 192 6.65 15.85 -9.22
N LYS A 193 7.83 16.22 -8.71
CA LYS A 193 9.08 15.47 -8.91
C LYS A 193 9.54 14.86 -7.61
N ILE A 194 9.76 13.55 -7.62
CA ILE A 194 10.26 12.78 -6.47
C ILE A 194 11.66 12.28 -6.81
N TYR A 195 12.62 12.64 -5.96
CA TYR A 195 14.03 12.26 -6.09
C TYR A 195 14.33 11.16 -5.07
N GLU A 196 14.76 10.01 -5.54
CA GLU A 196 15.02 8.82 -4.72
C GLU A 196 16.48 8.37 -4.91
N GLU A 197 17.33 8.65 -3.93
CA GLU A 197 18.73 8.20 -3.89
C GLU A 197 18.82 6.76 -3.39
N GLN A 198 18.04 6.42 -2.38
CA GLN A 198 17.93 5.07 -1.84
C GLN A 198 16.64 4.42 -2.30
N LEU A 199 16.75 3.40 -3.13
CA LEU A 199 15.58 2.75 -3.73
C LEU A 199 14.74 2.04 -2.67
N SER A 200 13.52 2.50 -2.48
CA SER A 200 12.51 1.85 -1.65
C SER A 200 11.56 0.98 -2.50
N ARG A 201 10.59 0.30 -1.85
CA ARG A 201 9.56 -0.50 -2.55
C ARG A 201 8.77 0.35 -3.55
N ASP A 202 8.47 -0.22 -4.72
CA ASP A 202 7.89 0.48 -5.88
C ASP A 202 6.52 -0.06 -6.30
N HIS A 203 5.74 -0.61 -5.37
CA HIS A 203 4.40 -1.14 -5.68
C HIS A 203 3.46 -0.06 -6.23
N THR A 204 3.51 1.17 -5.70
CA THR A 204 2.67 2.26 -6.18
C THR A 204 3.07 2.67 -7.59
N GLU A 205 4.35 2.81 -7.86
CA GLU A 205 4.87 3.10 -9.19
C GLU A 205 4.42 2.06 -10.22
N ASN A 206 4.58 0.77 -9.87
CA ASN A 206 4.21 -0.33 -10.77
C ASN A 206 2.70 -0.33 -11.09
N MET A 207 1.84 0.01 -10.13
CA MET A 207 0.41 0.15 -10.38
C MET A 207 0.09 1.38 -11.22
N LEU A 208 0.70 2.53 -10.92
CA LEU A 208 0.48 3.77 -11.68
C LEU A 208 1.03 3.70 -13.11
N MET A 209 2.01 2.84 -13.38
CA MET A 209 2.51 2.61 -14.75
C MET A 209 1.47 1.93 -15.67
N GLN A 210 0.35 1.42 -15.15
CA GLN A 210 -0.79 1.00 -15.99
C GLN A 210 -1.47 2.21 -16.65
N SER A 211 -1.21 3.43 -16.14
CA SER A 211 -1.66 4.70 -16.72
C SER A 211 -0.43 5.53 -17.11
N PRO A 212 0.20 5.27 -18.28
CA PRO A 212 1.50 5.90 -18.66
C PRO A 212 1.47 7.41 -18.75
N SER A 213 0.29 8.00 -18.94
CA SER A 213 0.12 9.47 -19.02
C SER A 213 0.38 10.19 -17.70
N ILE A 214 0.29 9.49 -16.56
CA ILE A 214 0.37 10.09 -15.22
C ILE A 214 1.75 9.99 -14.59
N ILE A 215 2.61 9.10 -15.06
CA ILE A 215 3.90 8.82 -14.42
C ILE A 215 5.02 8.66 -15.47
N LYS A 216 6.17 9.29 -15.20
CA LYS A 216 7.44 9.00 -15.90
C LYS A 216 8.55 8.73 -14.88
N ILE A 217 9.36 7.73 -15.15
CA ILE A 217 10.48 7.34 -14.29
C ILE A 217 11.76 7.41 -15.09
N LYS A 218 12.75 8.15 -14.56
CA LYS A 218 14.11 8.20 -15.11
C LYS A 218 15.08 7.68 -14.07
N ASN A 219 15.90 6.71 -14.45
CA ASN A 219 17.01 6.23 -13.63
C ASN A 219 18.29 6.95 -14.08
N LYS A 220 18.97 7.62 -13.16
CA LYS A 220 20.32 8.18 -13.31
C LYS A 220 21.31 7.30 -12.52
N LYS A 221 22.61 7.53 -12.69
CA LYS A 221 23.66 6.73 -12.04
C LYS A 221 23.46 6.60 -10.52
N ASN A 222 23.13 7.67 -9.83
CA ASN A 222 23.00 7.74 -8.37
C ASN A 222 21.61 8.14 -7.88
N GLU A 223 20.64 8.30 -8.76
CA GLU A 223 19.33 8.83 -8.41
C GLU A 223 18.24 8.28 -9.33
N ARG A 224 17.08 8.02 -8.78
CA ARG A 224 15.85 7.73 -9.52
C ARG A 224 14.91 8.92 -9.42
N ILE A 225 14.45 9.45 -10.55
CA ILE A 225 13.52 10.55 -10.60
C ILE A 225 12.16 10.02 -11.04
N ILE A 226 11.15 10.21 -10.20
CA ILE A 226 9.77 9.88 -10.50
C ILE A 226 9.03 11.19 -10.71
N LYS A 227 8.42 11.36 -11.89
CA LYS A 227 7.60 12.52 -12.22
C LYS A 227 6.14 12.09 -12.29
N ILE A 228 5.28 12.72 -11.49
CA ILE A 228 3.84 12.54 -11.51
C ILE A 228 3.20 13.76 -12.16
N PHE A 229 2.38 13.51 -13.17
CA PHE A 229 1.59 14.52 -13.86
C PHE A 229 0.21 14.58 -13.21
N GLY A 230 -0.07 15.68 -12.53
CA GLY A 230 -1.34 15.86 -11.83
C GLY A 230 -2.51 16.15 -12.79
N LYS A 231 -3.72 15.89 -12.31
CA LYS A 231 -4.98 16.16 -13.04
C LYS A 231 -5.10 15.44 -14.39
N LYS A 232 -4.48 14.27 -14.50
CA LYS A 232 -4.57 13.41 -15.68
C LYS A 232 -5.52 12.25 -15.45
N TYR A 233 -6.02 11.65 -16.51
CA TYR A 233 -6.87 10.47 -16.45
C TYR A 233 -6.12 9.31 -15.82
N LEU A 234 -6.68 8.71 -14.77
CA LEU A 234 -6.17 7.53 -14.11
C LEU A 234 -7.01 6.32 -14.53
N GLU A 235 -6.40 5.44 -15.30
CA GLU A 235 -7.02 4.21 -15.81
C GLU A 235 -7.48 3.29 -14.67
N PRO A 236 -8.56 2.53 -14.88
CA PRO A 236 -8.99 1.52 -13.92
C PRO A 236 -7.95 0.39 -13.82
N LEU A 237 -7.76 -0.12 -12.60
CA LEU A 237 -6.83 -1.22 -12.38
C LEU A 237 -7.46 -2.57 -12.70
N LYS A 238 -6.68 -3.44 -13.36
CA LYS A 238 -6.95 -4.87 -13.42
C LYS A 238 -5.77 -5.61 -12.80
N ILE A 239 -5.96 -6.16 -11.60
CA ILE A 239 -4.87 -6.76 -10.84
C ILE A 239 -5.27 -8.08 -10.18
N ASN A 240 -4.40 -9.07 -10.30
CA ASN A 240 -4.42 -10.28 -9.48
C ASN A 240 -3.30 -10.15 -8.43
N VAL A 241 -3.67 -10.05 -7.15
CA VAL A 241 -2.71 -9.82 -6.08
C VAL A 241 -1.87 -11.07 -5.85
N PRO A 242 -0.53 -11.00 -5.98
CA PRO A 242 0.34 -12.14 -5.72
C PRO A 242 0.48 -12.42 -4.23
N GLY A 243 1.00 -13.60 -3.89
CA GLY A 243 1.36 -13.98 -2.53
C GLY A 243 2.42 -13.07 -1.90
N ASP A 244 2.33 -12.86 -0.59
CA ASP A 244 3.26 -11.99 0.15
C ASP A 244 4.61 -12.70 0.37
N PRO A 245 5.73 -12.13 -0.12
CA PRO A 245 7.05 -12.68 0.12
C PRO A 245 7.45 -12.68 1.61
N SER A 246 6.85 -11.82 2.45
CA SER A 246 7.08 -11.83 3.89
C SER A 246 6.44 -13.05 4.55
N SER A 247 5.23 -13.43 4.14
CA SER A 247 4.59 -14.67 4.60
C SER A 247 5.33 -15.91 4.10
N ALA A 248 5.80 -15.88 2.84
CA ALA A 248 6.60 -16.95 2.26
C ALA A 248 7.96 -17.15 2.97
N ALA A 249 8.52 -16.11 3.58
CA ALA A 249 9.79 -16.18 4.29
C ALA A 249 9.79 -17.17 5.46
N PHE A 250 8.67 -17.28 6.19
CA PHE A 250 8.55 -18.23 7.29
C PHE A 250 8.66 -19.67 6.81
N PHE A 251 7.95 -20.02 5.75
CA PHE A 251 8.02 -21.37 5.15
C PHE A 251 9.37 -21.65 4.50
N THR A 252 10.01 -20.62 3.93
CA THR A 252 11.36 -20.74 3.39
C THR A 252 12.37 -21.04 4.49
N ALA A 253 12.34 -20.31 5.61
CA ALA A 253 13.19 -20.55 6.76
C ALA A 253 12.98 -21.96 7.32
N LEU A 254 11.73 -22.36 7.52
CA LEU A 254 11.37 -23.71 7.98
C LEU A 254 11.98 -24.80 7.06
N THR A 255 11.89 -24.60 5.73
CA THR A 255 12.41 -25.57 4.75
C THR A 255 13.93 -25.67 4.80
N ILE A 256 14.63 -24.54 4.96
CA ILE A 256 16.11 -24.51 5.02
C ILE A 256 16.62 -25.17 6.29
N LEU A 257 15.93 -24.95 7.41
CA LEU A 257 16.28 -25.56 8.70
C LEU A 257 15.94 -27.05 8.79
N ASN A 258 15.08 -27.56 7.91
CA ASN A 258 14.63 -28.94 7.90
C ASN A 258 15.40 -29.76 6.83
N LYS A 259 16.22 -30.71 7.29
CA LYS A 259 17.01 -31.60 6.39
C LYS A 259 16.09 -32.40 5.46
N LYS A 260 16.51 -32.57 4.19
CA LYS A 260 15.82 -33.36 3.16
C LYS A 260 14.40 -32.85 2.78
N SER A 261 14.06 -31.60 3.12
CA SER A 261 12.79 -31.00 2.72
C SER A 261 12.89 -30.23 1.41
N ASN A 262 11.78 -30.18 0.66
CA ASN A 262 11.64 -29.45 -0.59
C ASN A 262 10.31 -28.72 -0.60
N LEU A 263 10.32 -27.43 -0.94
CA LEU A 263 9.14 -26.59 -0.97
C LEU A 263 9.06 -25.78 -2.26
N ILE A 264 7.91 -25.83 -2.90
CA ILE A 264 7.56 -24.94 -4.00
C ILE A 264 6.51 -23.96 -3.49
N ILE A 265 6.81 -22.66 -3.58
CA ILE A 265 5.83 -21.60 -3.28
C ILE A 265 5.39 -20.98 -4.60
N LYS A 266 4.09 -21.12 -4.93
CA LYS A 266 3.50 -20.62 -6.18
C LYS A 266 2.99 -19.18 -6.03
N ASP A 267 2.99 -18.44 -7.14
CA ASP A 267 2.33 -17.15 -7.30
C ASP A 267 2.76 -16.08 -6.26
N VAL A 268 4.01 -16.13 -5.78
CA VAL A 268 4.55 -15.17 -4.83
C VAL A 268 5.17 -13.96 -5.53
N CYS A 269 5.01 -12.79 -4.94
CA CYS A 269 5.60 -11.54 -5.44
C CYS A 269 7.14 -11.59 -5.39
N LEU A 270 7.79 -11.55 -6.55
CA LEU A 270 9.24 -11.53 -6.68
C LEU A 270 9.80 -10.13 -7.00
N ASN A 271 9.17 -9.08 -6.50
CA ASN A 271 9.69 -7.72 -6.63
C ASN A 271 11.13 -7.67 -6.08
N PRO A 272 12.13 -7.25 -6.89
CA PRO A 272 13.54 -7.22 -6.50
C PRO A 272 13.82 -6.44 -5.20
N LYS A 273 12.93 -5.48 -4.85
CA LYS A 273 13.02 -4.66 -3.63
C LYS A 273 12.33 -5.31 -2.42
N ARG A 274 11.76 -6.50 -2.59
CA ARG A 274 11.08 -7.28 -1.54
C ARG A 274 11.76 -8.62 -1.23
N ILE A 275 12.62 -9.11 -2.12
CA ILE A 275 13.22 -10.44 -2.03
C ILE A 275 14.63 -10.44 -1.43
N GLY A 276 15.02 -9.40 -0.70
CA GLY A 276 16.34 -9.30 -0.07
C GLY A 276 16.65 -10.49 0.85
N PHE A 277 15.68 -10.91 1.67
CA PHE A 277 15.80 -12.10 2.53
C PHE A 277 16.25 -13.34 1.75
N TYR A 278 15.59 -13.64 0.63
CA TYR A 278 15.90 -14.80 -0.20
C TYR A 278 17.26 -14.69 -0.88
N LYS A 279 17.64 -13.46 -1.29
CA LYS A 279 18.96 -13.20 -1.90
C LYS A 279 20.08 -13.43 -0.91
N ILE A 280 19.92 -12.98 0.34
CA ILE A 280 20.90 -13.19 1.41
C ILE A 280 21.03 -14.69 1.69
N LEU A 281 19.93 -15.41 1.91
CA LEU A 281 19.98 -16.84 2.17
C LEU A 281 20.64 -17.61 1.01
N LYS A 282 20.34 -17.25 -0.25
CA LYS A 282 20.96 -17.84 -1.42
C LYS A 282 22.47 -17.58 -1.48
N ALA A 283 22.90 -16.35 -1.14
CA ALA A 283 24.33 -16.00 -1.08
C ALA A 283 25.08 -16.78 0.00
N HIS A 284 24.38 -17.22 1.07
CA HIS A 284 24.92 -18.05 2.14
C HIS A 284 24.69 -19.56 1.91
N GLY A 285 24.50 -19.98 0.66
CA GLY A 285 24.47 -21.40 0.27
C GLY A 285 23.09 -22.08 0.24
N ALA A 286 22.01 -21.37 0.57
CA ALA A 286 20.69 -21.95 0.46
C ALA A 286 20.30 -22.21 -1.02
N LYS A 287 19.79 -23.40 -1.33
CA LYS A 287 19.36 -23.77 -2.69
C LYS A 287 17.99 -23.15 -3.02
N ILE A 288 17.97 -21.87 -3.39
CA ILE A 288 16.76 -21.12 -3.75
C ILE A 288 16.77 -20.82 -5.25
N ASN A 289 15.72 -21.26 -5.96
CA ASN A 289 15.54 -21.02 -7.38
C ASN A 289 14.27 -20.20 -7.63
N PHE A 290 14.37 -19.11 -8.40
CA PHE A 290 13.25 -18.34 -8.89
C PHE A 290 12.89 -18.81 -10.30
N LYS A 291 11.64 -19.26 -10.51
CA LYS A 291 11.17 -19.74 -11.83
C LYS A 291 10.03 -18.86 -12.35
N LYS A 292 9.97 -18.69 -13.68
CA LYS A 292 8.88 -17.97 -14.39
C LYS A 292 8.64 -16.55 -13.81
N LEU A 293 9.65 -15.70 -13.90
CA LEU A 293 9.51 -14.29 -13.59
C LEU A 293 8.62 -13.62 -14.65
N LYS A 294 7.31 -13.61 -14.45
CA LYS A 294 6.43 -12.71 -15.22
C LYS A 294 6.46 -11.33 -14.55
N LYS A 295 6.68 -10.30 -15.35
CA LYS A 295 6.33 -8.93 -14.95
C LYS A 295 4.80 -8.85 -14.97
N ASN A 296 4.17 -8.64 -13.83
CA ASN A 296 2.76 -8.26 -13.78
C ASN A 296 2.66 -6.77 -14.00
#